data_57936e8de5cdaebae9229d28e82d5fdd
#
_entry.id   57936e8de5cdaebae9229d28e82d5fdd
#
_cell.length_a   1.000
_cell.length_b   1.000
_cell.length_c   1.000
_cell.angle_alpha   90.00
_cell.angle_beta   90.00
_cell.angle_gamma   90.00
#
_symmetry.space_group_name_H-M   'P 1'
#
loop_
_entity.id
_entity.type
_entity.pdbx_description
1 polymer ?
#
loop_
_entity_poly.entity_id
_entity_poly.type
_entity_poly.pdbx_seq_one_letter_code
_entity_poly.pdbx_strand_id
1 'polypeptide(L)'
;TMAVFSTDLSQTVEVLLERKNYNSVKDILSTVNPADIAVIFRDQPAQRLLMLFRLLPKETAADVFVEMEPVLQEQLINAFSDKELADIVNEMYADDAADLVEEMPASVVKRILKQASPDVRRDINELLKYPEDSAGSIMTPEFADLHSSMTAAEALDHIRLTGVDKETIDICYVIEKRRLIGLVSLRTLVLANARAVVSDLMDENVISVGTLDDIAVVADMFAKYDLTVMPVVDGENRLVGIVTVDDAIDVMRDEATEDIEKMAAITPSDKPYPRLSVMDLYKSRIPWLLLLMLSAVFTQLIIGKFEAALAANIILTSFIPMLMDTGGNSGSQSSVTIIRSLSLAEIRFSDIFRIMFKEMRVALLCGATLAVVNFGKLMLFDRLGVFVSLTVSLTLLATVVVAKFFGCTLPLLVKKIGLDPAVMASPIITTIVDAIALLIYFAIASAMLGI
;
A
#
# COMPACT_ATOMS: atom_id res chain seq x y z
N THR A 1 8.60 -18.25 -12.76
CA THR A 1 9.51 -19.33 -12.27
C THR A 1 9.15 -19.72 -10.83
N MET A 2 8.86 -18.79 -9.93
CA MET A 2 8.41 -19.07 -8.55
C MET A 2 7.05 -19.80 -8.49
N ALA A 3 6.04 -19.32 -9.21
CA ALA A 3 4.72 -19.94 -9.24
C ALA A 3 4.73 -21.41 -9.76
N VAL A 4 5.67 -21.75 -10.63
CA VAL A 4 5.84 -23.13 -11.14
C VAL A 4 6.46 -24.03 -10.06
N PHE A 5 7.36 -23.49 -9.22
CA PHE A 5 8.02 -24.27 -8.17
C PHE A 5 7.05 -24.61 -7.02
N SER A 6 6.22 -23.64 -6.60
CA SER A 6 5.22 -23.86 -5.54
C SER A 6 4.12 -24.83 -5.98
N THR A 7 3.68 -24.78 -7.23
CA THR A 7 2.66 -25.70 -7.79
C THR A 7 3.19 -27.15 -7.86
N ASP A 8 4.44 -27.34 -8.26
CA ASP A 8 5.08 -28.66 -8.34
C ASP A 8 5.29 -29.25 -6.92
N LEU A 9 5.62 -28.39 -5.96
CA LEU A 9 5.84 -28.78 -4.56
C LEU A 9 4.51 -29.15 -3.88
N SER A 10 3.45 -28.35 -4.06
CA SER A 10 2.11 -28.65 -3.56
C SER A 10 1.60 -29.99 -4.09
N GLN A 11 1.77 -30.27 -5.38
CA GLN A 11 1.39 -31.56 -5.98
C GLN A 11 2.20 -32.72 -5.40
N THR A 12 3.50 -32.51 -5.17
CA THR A 12 4.37 -33.53 -4.56
C THR A 12 3.93 -33.85 -3.14
N VAL A 13 3.64 -32.83 -2.33
CA VAL A 13 3.12 -32.98 -0.96
C VAL A 13 1.78 -33.72 -0.99
N GLU A 14 0.88 -33.38 -1.92
CA GLU A 14 -0.43 -34.02 -2.03
C GLU A 14 -0.30 -35.53 -2.38
N VAL A 15 0.54 -35.90 -3.35
CA VAL A 15 0.82 -37.30 -3.70
C VAL A 15 1.41 -38.07 -2.51
N LEU A 16 2.31 -37.46 -1.75
CA LEU A 16 2.88 -38.10 -0.55
C LEU A 16 1.86 -38.30 0.56
N LEU A 17 0.95 -37.33 0.74
CA LEU A 17 -0.16 -37.40 1.69
C LEU A 17 -1.15 -38.52 1.33
N GLU A 18 -1.50 -38.67 0.05
CA GLU A 18 -2.35 -39.78 -0.44
C GLU A 18 -1.71 -41.13 -0.15
N ARG A 19 -0.37 -41.21 -0.28
CA ARG A 19 0.42 -42.40 0.04
C ARG A 19 0.68 -42.60 1.54
N LYS A 20 0.19 -41.69 2.40
CA LYS A 20 0.41 -41.67 3.86
C LYS A 20 1.90 -41.67 4.25
N ASN A 21 2.75 -41.09 3.39
CA ASN A 21 4.19 -41.00 3.64
C ASN A 21 4.53 -39.69 4.38
N TYR A 22 4.12 -39.62 5.63
CA TYR A 22 4.28 -38.41 6.48
C TYR A 22 5.74 -38.07 6.79
N ASN A 23 6.64 -39.04 6.80
CA ASN A 23 8.05 -38.78 7.01
C ASN A 23 8.66 -37.98 5.88
N SER A 24 8.40 -38.37 4.62
CA SER A 24 8.86 -37.62 3.46
C SER A 24 8.22 -36.23 3.37
N VAL A 25 6.96 -36.07 3.79
CA VAL A 25 6.32 -34.76 3.90
C VAL A 25 7.05 -33.90 4.93
N LYS A 26 7.34 -34.41 6.13
CA LYS A 26 8.08 -33.72 7.17
C LYS A 26 9.48 -33.30 6.68
N ASP A 27 10.21 -34.21 6.01
CA ASP A 27 11.54 -33.92 5.47
C ASP A 27 11.50 -32.78 4.43
N ILE A 28 10.49 -32.75 3.57
CA ILE A 28 10.27 -31.66 2.61
C ILE A 28 9.98 -30.36 3.34
N LEU A 29 8.99 -30.37 4.25
CA LEU A 29 8.60 -29.15 4.97
C LEU A 29 9.72 -28.58 5.84
N SER A 30 10.67 -29.39 6.30
CA SER A 30 11.83 -28.92 7.05
C SER A 30 12.92 -28.23 6.19
N THR A 31 12.82 -28.30 4.86
CA THR A 31 13.80 -27.72 3.92
C THR A 31 13.24 -26.56 3.10
N VAL A 32 11.93 -26.33 3.18
CA VAL A 32 11.20 -25.30 2.41
C VAL A 32 11.09 -24.04 3.27
N ASN A 33 11.11 -22.88 2.62
CA ASN A 33 10.93 -21.59 3.29
C ASN A 33 9.53 -21.49 3.95
N PRO A 34 9.38 -20.92 5.14
CA PRO A 34 8.11 -20.75 5.83
C PRO A 34 7.01 -20.12 4.96
N ALA A 35 7.30 -19.07 4.22
CA ALA A 35 6.35 -18.43 3.31
C ALA A 35 5.83 -19.37 2.21
N ASP A 36 6.70 -20.23 1.64
CA ASP A 36 6.28 -21.24 0.65
C ASP A 36 5.44 -22.35 1.30
N ILE A 37 5.72 -22.70 2.55
CA ILE A 37 4.90 -23.67 3.31
C ILE A 37 3.50 -23.09 3.56
N ALA A 38 3.38 -21.82 3.92
CA ALA A 38 2.10 -21.14 4.10
C ALA A 38 1.25 -21.18 2.81
N VAL A 39 1.87 -21.00 1.64
CA VAL A 39 1.20 -21.14 0.34
C VAL A 39 0.70 -22.56 0.11
N ILE A 40 1.50 -23.59 0.46
CA ILE A 40 1.07 -25.00 0.35
C ILE A 40 -0.13 -25.28 1.27
N PHE A 41 -0.15 -24.68 2.45
CA PHE A 41 -1.21 -24.87 3.45
C PHE A 41 -2.51 -24.18 3.07
N ARG A 42 -2.47 -23.08 2.32
CA ARG A 42 -3.64 -22.31 1.87
C ARG A 42 -4.69 -23.17 1.16
N ASP A 43 -4.26 -24.09 0.35
CA ASP A 43 -5.15 -24.92 -0.48
C ASP A 43 -5.59 -26.23 0.23
N GLN A 44 -5.19 -26.43 1.50
CA GLN A 44 -5.49 -27.65 2.24
C GLN A 44 -6.83 -27.59 2.99
N PRO A 45 -7.62 -28.68 3.00
CA PRO A 45 -8.81 -28.73 3.84
C PRO A 45 -8.45 -28.68 5.32
N ALA A 46 -9.27 -28.04 6.16
CA ALA A 46 -9.01 -27.76 7.57
C ALA A 46 -8.52 -28.96 8.41
N GLN A 47 -9.03 -30.16 8.10
CA GLN A 47 -8.61 -31.39 8.82
C GLN A 47 -7.16 -31.80 8.47
N ARG A 48 -6.72 -31.55 7.24
CA ARG A 48 -5.36 -31.84 6.80
C ARG A 48 -4.39 -30.74 7.25
N LEU A 49 -4.84 -29.50 7.26
CA LEU A 49 -4.08 -28.34 7.69
C LEU A 49 -3.49 -28.54 9.08
N LEU A 50 -4.32 -28.87 10.06
CA LEU A 50 -3.87 -29.14 11.45
C LEU A 50 -2.86 -30.29 11.52
N MET A 51 -3.07 -31.35 10.72
CA MET A 51 -2.15 -32.48 10.68
C MET A 51 -0.80 -32.08 10.09
N LEU A 52 -0.78 -31.33 9.00
CA LEU A 52 0.44 -30.84 8.34
C LEU A 52 1.19 -29.88 9.27
N PHE A 53 0.49 -28.98 9.91
CA PHE A 53 1.06 -28.04 10.87
C PHE A 53 1.78 -28.76 12.02
N ARG A 54 1.21 -29.84 12.55
CA ARG A 54 1.83 -30.69 13.60
C ARG A 54 3.06 -31.47 13.14
N LEU A 55 3.35 -31.52 11.83
CA LEU A 55 4.58 -32.13 11.31
C LEU A 55 5.77 -31.16 11.34
N LEU A 56 5.52 -29.86 11.47
CA LEU A 56 6.57 -28.83 11.51
C LEU A 56 7.37 -28.90 12.83
N PRO A 57 8.70 -28.58 12.79
CA PRO A 57 9.44 -28.22 13.99
C PRO A 57 8.82 -26.99 14.66
N LYS A 58 9.01 -26.81 15.97
CA LYS A 58 8.37 -25.72 16.71
C LYS A 58 8.77 -24.32 16.19
N GLU A 59 10.07 -24.09 16.00
CA GLU A 59 10.60 -22.84 15.46
C GLU A 59 9.98 -22.53 14.10
N THR A 60 10.08 -23.45 13.15
CA THR A 60 9.49 -23.32 11.81
C THR A 60 7.96 -23.19 11.84
N ALA A 61 7.31 -23.75 12.88
CA ALA A 61 5.85 -23.68 12.98
C ALA A 61 5.35 -22.27 13.33
N ALA A 62 6.08 -21.51 14.16
CA ALA A 62 5.77 -20.12 14.45
C ALA A 62 5.96 -19.25 13.21
N ASP A 63 7.10 -19.37 12.52
CA ASP A 63 7.37 -18.63 11.28
C ASP A 63 6.31 -18.90 10.19
N VAL A 64 5.95 -20.19 9.98
CA VAL A 64 4.90 -20.56 9.01
C VAL A 64 3.54 -20.01 9.42
N PHE A 65 3.27 -19.97 10.74
CA PHE A 65 1.99 -19.48 11.25
C PHE A 65 1.81 -17.99 10.98
N VAL A 66 2.86 -17.18 11.16
CA VAL A 66 2.86 -15.73 10.85
C VAL A 66 2.57 -15.50 9.37
N GLU A 67 3.21 -16.24 8.48
CA GLU A 67 3.03 -16.14 7.03
C GLU A 67 1.65 -16.63 6.51
N MET A 68 0.83 -17.21 7.39
CA MET A 68 -0.47 -17.74 6.97
C MET A 68 -1.54 -16.64 6.93
N GLU A 69 -2.48 -16.79 5.97
CA GLU A 69 -3.66 -15.94 5.94
C GLU A 69 -4.46 -16.05 7.26
N PRO A 70 -4.92 -14.92 7.84
CA PRO A 70 -5.62 -14.88 9.13
C PRO A 70 -6.85 -15.79 9.25
N VAL A 71 -7.50 -16.16 8.13
CA VAL A 71 -8.59 -17.18 8.15
C VAL A 71 -8.06 -18.55 8.54
N LEU A 72 -6.88 -18.91 8.04
CA LEU A 72 -6.23 -20.18 8.35
C LEU A 72 -5.67 -20.18 9.76
N GLN A 73 -5.10 -19.04 10.19
CA GLN A 73 -4.65 -18.83 11.56
C GLN A 73 -5.82 -19.01 12.55
N GLU A 74 -6.97 -18.38 12.30
CA GLU A 74 -8.18 -18.53 13.12
C GLU A 74 -8.64 -20.00 13.18
N GLN A 75 -8.65 -20.71 12.05
CA GLN A 75 -8.99 -22.12 12.00
C GLN A 75 -8.04 -22.98 12.84
N LEU A 76 -6.73 -22.73 12.73
CA LEU A 76 -5.73 -23.44 13.53
C LEU A 76 -5.84 -23.12 15.02
N ILE A 77 -5.99 -21.83 15.38
CA ILE A 77 -6.16 -21.42 16.78
C ILE A 77 -7.38 -22.14 17.39
N ASN A 78 -8.49 -22.22 16.67
CA ASN A 78 -9.68 -22.91 17.15
C ASN A 78 -9.49 -24.43 17.29
N ALA A 79 -8.57 -25.02 16.53
CA ALA A 79 -8.27 -26.44 16.54
C ALA A 79 -7.12 -26.83 17.50
N PHE A 80 -6.25 -25.90 17.88
CA PHE A 80 -5.15 -26.11 18.80
C PHE A 80 -5.61 -26.42 20.21
N SER A 81 -4.85 -27.24 20.93
CA SER A 81 -4.90 -27.32 22.39
C SER A 81 -4.32 -26.01 22.97
N ASP A 82 -4.64 -25.75 24.25
CA ASP A 82 -4.11 -24.58 24.95
C ASP A 82 -2.59 -24.60 25.04
N LYS A 83 -1.96 -25.79 25.07
CA LYS A 83 -0.51 -25.93 25.04
C LYS A 83 0.09 -25.59 23.66
N GLU A 84 -0.48 -26.10 22.59
CA GLU A 84 -0.03 -25.80 21.23
C GLU A 84 -0.12 -24.30 20.94
N LEU A 85 -1.22 -23.66 21.35
CA LEU A 85 -1.38 -22.22 21.21
C LEU A 85 -0.34 -21.44 22.03
N ALA A 86 -0.07 -21.86 23.26
CA ALA A 86 0.99 -21.24 24.08
C ALA A 86 2.37 -21.41 23.44
N ASP A 87 2.68 -22.61 22.93
CA ASP A 87 3.95 -22.90 22.28
C ASP A 87 4.17 -21.98 21.03
N ILE A 88 3.13 -21.69 20.24
CA ILE A 88 3.21 -20.82 19.07
C ILE A 88 3.34 -19.34 19.48
N VAL A 89 2.40 -18.85 20.30
CA VAL A 89 2.35 -17.42 20.67
C VAL A 89 3.60 -16.95 21.42
N ASN A 90 4.23 -17.84 22.20
CA ASN A 90 5.45 -17.48 22.94
C ASN A 90 6.74 -17.63 22.10
N GLU A 91 6.66 -18.17 20.92
CA GLU A 91 7.77 -18.26 19.94
C GLU A 91 7.73 -17.14 18.90
N MET A 92 6.60 -16.44 18.74
CA MET A 92 6.43 -15.30 17.84
C MET A 92 7.11 -14.07 18.40
N TYR A 93 7.56 -13.17 17.52
CA TYR A 93 7.97 -11.81 17.90
C TYR A 93 6.77 -10.99 18.37
N ALA A 94 7.04 -9.93 19.10
CA ALA A 94 5.98 -9.18 19.79
C ALA A 94 5.06 -8.41 18.83
N ASP A 95 5.59 -7.90 17.73
CA ASP A 95 4.87 -7.24 16.63
C ASP A 95 3.92 -8.24 15.94
N ASP A 96 4.44 -9.39 15.47
CA ASP A 96 3.64 -10.46 14.88
C ASP A 96 2.51 -10.93 15.81
N ALA A 97 2.80 -11.04 17.10
CA ALA A 97 1.80 -11.42 18.09
C ALA A 97 0.77 -10.31 18.35
N ALA A 98 1.16 -9.02 18.19
CA ALA A 98 0.25 -7.89 18.29
C ALA A 98 -0.67 -7.84 17.05
N ASP A 99 -0.13 -7.97 15.85
CA ASP A 99 -0.88 -8.02 14.59
C ASP A 99 -1.88 -9.18 14.58
N LEU A 100 -1.45 -10.36 15.03
CA LEU A 100 -2.36 -11.50 15.21
C LEU A 100 -3.55 -11.16 16.12
N VAL A 101 -3.30 -10.42 17.20
CA VAL A 101 -4.35 -10.04 18.16
C VAL A 101 -5.30 -9.00 17.54
N GLU A 102 -4.81 -8.05 16.76
CA GLU A 102 -5.63 -7.04 16.10
C GLU A 102 -6.56 -7.64 15.05
N GLU A 103 -6.08 -8.62 14.32
CA GLU A 103 -6.85 -9.27 13.25
C GLU A 103 -7.88 -10.31 13.75
N MET A 104 -7.79 -10.78 15.00
CA MET A 104 -8.61 -11.89 15.49
C MET A 104 -9.91 -11.44 16.17
N PRO A 105 -10.99 -12.25 16.08
CA PRO A 105 -12.21 -12.00 16.84
C PRO A 105 -11.95 -11.96 18.35
N ALA A 106 -12.67 -11.13 19.09
CA ALA A 106 -12.48 -10.91 20.55
C ALA A 106 -12.46 -12.19 21.40
N SER A 107 -13.16 -13.26 20.98
CA SER A 107 -13.14 -14.55 21.66
C SER A 107 -11.81 -15.29 21.51
N VAL A 108 -11.18 -15.15 20.34
CA VAL A 108 -9.87 -15.72 20.01
C VAL A 108 -8.77 -14.92 20.71
N VAL A 109 -8.81 -13.60 20.64
CA VAL A 109 -7.91 -12.68 21.36
C VAL A 109 -7.82 -13.02 22.84
N LYS A 110 -8.98 -13.21 23.50
CA LYS A 110 -9.02 -13.59 24.92
C LYS A 110 -8.33 -14.93 25.18
N ARG A 111 -8.40 -15.86 24.25
CA ARG A 111 -7.75 -17.16 24.36
C ARG A 111 -6.24 -17.03 24.16
N ILE A 112 -5.78 -16.28 23.15
CA ILE A 112 -4.36 -15.98 22.89
C ILE A 112 -3.72 -15.35 24.13
N LEU A 113 -4.25 -14.22 24.59
CA LEU A 113 -3.73 -13.49 25.74
C LEU A 113 -3.75 -14.31 27.05
N LYS A 114 -4.63 -15.27 27.17
CA LYS A 114 -4.66 -16.18 28.32
C LYS A 114 -3.52 -17.19 28.29
N GLN A 115 -3.12 -17.65 27.12
CA GLN A 115 -2.05 -18.65 26.93
C GLN A 115 -0.67 -18.02 26.81
N ALA A 116 -0.57 -16.75 26.40
CA ALA A 116 0.68 -15.99 26.33
C ALA A 116 1.36 -15.89 27.71
N SER A 117 2.69 -15.95 27.71
CA SER A 117 3.52 -15.72 28.90
C SER A 117 3.31 -14.30 29.45
N PRO A 118 3.64 -14.00 30.70
CA PRO A 118 3.48 -12.67 31.27
C PRO A 118 4.28 -11.59 30.50
N ASP A 119 5.44 -11.94 29.97
CA ASP A 119 6.32 -11.02 29.23
C ASP A 119 5.74 -10.74 27.84
N VAL A 120 5.46 -11.75 27.03
CA VAL A 120 4.81 -11.64 25.71
C VAL A 120 3.48 -10.86 25.82
N ARG A 121 2.66 -11.18 26.83
CA ARG A 121 1.40 -10.45 27.06
C ARG A 121 1.61 -8.97 27.38
N ARG A 122 2.66 -8.63 28.13
CA ARG A 122 3.00 -7.25 28.44
C ARG A 122 3.39 -6.52 27.16
N ASP A 123 4.24 -7.13 26.34
CA ASP A 123 4.78 -6.54 25.13
C ASP A 123 3.66 -6.35 24.08
N ILE A 124 2.81 -7.35 23.84
CA ILE A 124 1.58 -7.20 23.03
C ILE A 124 0.72 -6.03 23.54
N ASN A 125 0.41 -5.96 24.85
CA ASN A 125 -0.42 -4.88 25.39
C ASN A 125 0.28 -3.52 25.38
N GLU A 126 1.58 -3.46 25.24
CA GLU A 126 2.33 -2.22 25.06
C GLU A 126 2.26 -1.73 23.62
N LEU A 127 2.43 -2.60 22.65
CA LEU A 127 2.31 -2.31 21.22
C LEU A 127 0.88 -1.85 20.85
N LEU A 128 -0.14 -2.57 21.31
CA LEU A 128 -1.56 -2.22 21.09
C LEU A 128 -2.02 -0.86 21.66
N LYS A 129 -1.15 -0.13 22.36
CA LYS A 129 -1.46 1.25 22.82
C LYS A 129 -1.12 2.31 21.79
N TYR A 130 -0.26 1.99 20.84
CA TYR A 130 0.10 2.93 19.80
C TYR A 130 -1.04 3.01 18.75
N PRO A 131 -1.21 4.16 18.10
CA PRO A 131 -2.15 4.28 16.99
C PRO A 131 -1.77 3.32 15.84
N GLU A 132 -2.74 2.72 15.17
CA GLU A 132 -2.56 1.75 14.06
C GLU A 132 -1.61 2.27 12.96
N ASP A 133 -1.71 3.55 12.59
CA ASP A 133 -0.89 4.16 11.53
C ASP A 133 0.41 4.80 12.08
N SER A 134 1.00 4.28 13.15
CA SER A 134 2.21 4.85 13.76
C SER A 134 3.39 3.87 13.75
N ALA A 135 4.62 4.40 13.73
CA ALA A 135 5.83 3.57 13.83
C ALA A 135 5.84 2.66 15.09
N GLY A 136 5.12 3.07 16.12
CA GLY A 136 4.98 2.28 17.35
C GLY A 136 4.11 1.04 17.21
N SER A 137 3.17 1.01 16.24
CA SER A 137 2.31 -0.17 16.02
C SER A 137 3.03 -1.29 15.28
N ILE A 138 3.98 -0.95 14.40
CA ILE A 138 4.72 -1.92 13.57
C ILE A 138 6.14 -2.18 14.08
N MET A 139 6.51 -1.73 15.28
CA MET A 139 7.85 -1.95 15.81
C MET A 139 7.92 -3.20 16.64
N THR A 140 9.07 -3.87 16.62
CA THR A 140 9.41 -4.94 17.55
C THR A 140 10.35 -4.46 18.65
N PRO A 141 10.17 -4.84 19.93
CA PRO A 141 11.09 -4.53 21.01
C PRO A 141 12.31 -5.45 21.07
N GLU A 142 12.39 -6.48 20.22
CA GLU A 142 13.46 -7.49 20.20
C GLU A 142 14.69 -7.03 19.42
N PHE A 143 15.27 -5.89 19.77
CA PHE A 143 16.49 -5.37 19.15
C PHE A 143 17.78 -5.77 19.90
N ALA A 144 18.90 -5.77 19.20
CA ALA A 144 20.22 -5.99 19.78
C ALA A 144 20.81 -4.66 20.27
N ASP A 145 21.10 -4.57 21.58
CA ASP A 145 21.69 -3.40 22.20
C ASP A 145 23.11 -3.65 22.72
N LEU A 146 23.94 -2.61 22.68
CA LEU A 146 25.31 -2.61 23.14
C LEU A 146 25.61 -1.39 23.98
N HIS A 147 26.63 -1.49 24.83
CA HIS A 147 27.14 -0.37 25.63
C HIS A 147 28.36 0.26 24.94
N SER A 148 28.44 1.59 24.91
CA SER A 148 29.54 2.34 24.29
C SER A 148 30.94 1.96 24.81
N SER A 149 31.02 1.53 26.07
CA SER A 149 32.27 1.13 26.74
C SER A 149 32.74 -0.31 26.43
N MET A 150 31.95 -1.14 25.79
CA MET A 150 32.33 -2.49 25.45
C MET A 150 33.44 -2.51 24.41
N THR A 151 34.32 -3.49 24.50
CA THR A 151 35.22 -3.82 23.40
C THR A 151 34.51 -4.64 22.34
N ALA A 152 35.05 -4.69 21.11
CA ALA A 152 34.46 -5.49 20.02
C ALA A 152 34.34 -6.98 20.41
N ALA A 153 35.28 -7.52 21.16
CA ALA A 153 35.20 -8.90 21.66
C ALA A 153 34.06 -9.08 22.67
N GLU A 154 33.92 -8.18 23.63
CA GLU A 154 32.81 -8.20 24.61
C GLU A 154 31.48 -8.03 23.95
N ALA A 155 31.35 -7.11 22.94
CA ALA A 155 30.14 -6.91 22.16
C ALA A 155 29.74 -8.19 21.40
N LEU A 156 30.68 -8.86 20.74
CA LEU A 156 30.42 -10.13 20.05
C LEU A 156 30.00 -11.25 21.02
N ASP A 157 30.62 -11.31 22.19
CA ASP A 157 30.21 -12.28 23.20
C ASP A 157 28.82 -11.96 23.78
N HIS A 158 28.50 -10.69 23.96
CA HIS A 158 27.13 -10.25 24.35
C HIS A 158 26.10 -10.65 23.31
N ILE A 159 26.35 -10.39 22.02
CA ILE A 159 25.46 -10.77 20.92
C ILE A 159 25.27 -12.30 20.85
N ARG A 160 26.32 -13.10 21.06
CA ARG A 160 26.20 -14.57 21.10
C ARG A 160 25.31 -15.08 22.23
N LEU A 161 25.24 -14.36 23.33
CA LEU A 161 24.43 -14.73 24.50
C LEU A 161 22.97 -14.26 24.38
N THR A 162 22.74 -13.10 23.80
CA THR A 162 21.42 -12.44 23.80
C THR A 162 20.73 -12.42 22.44
N GLY A 163 21.47 -12.64 21.35
CA GLY A 163 20.98 -12.44 19.99
C GLY A 163 20.04 -13.54 19.45
N VAL A 164 19.88 -14.64 20.20
CA VAL A 164 18.96 -15.74 19.78
C VAL A 164 17.50 -15.28 19.82
N ASP A 165 17.17 -14.42 20.80
CA ASP A 165 15.82 -13.92 21.02
C ASP A 165 15.64 -12.51 20.42
N LYS A 166 16.47 -12.13 19.42
CA LYS A 166 16.41 -10.83 18.75
C LYS A 166 15.95 -11.00 17.32
N GLU A 167 15.12 -10.08 16.87
CA GLU A 167 14.61 -10.01 15.50
C GLU A 167 15.77 -10.00 14.49
N THR A 168 16.74 -9.15 14.74
CA THR A 168 17.98 -9.11 13.96
C THR A 168 19.17 -8.71 14.81
N ILE A 169 20.35 -9.21 14.42
CA ILE A 169 21.64 -8.84 14.99
C ILE A 169 22.57 -8.13 14.00
N ASP A 170 22.09 -7.91 12.77
CA ASP A 170 22.88 -7.28 11.70
C ASP A 170 23.28 -5.85 12.05
N ILE A 171 22.37 -5.13 12.71
CA ILE A 171 22.57 -3.80 13.25
C ILE A 171 22.36 -3.85 14.76
N CYS A 172 23.36 -3.46 15.52
CA CYS A 172 23.29 -3.34 16.97
C CYS A 172 23.25 -1.87 17.37
N TYR A 173 22.36 -1.52 18.28
CA TYR A 173 22.15 -0.14 18.73
C TYR A 173 22.95 0.14 19.98
N VAL A 174 23.71 1.24 19.96
CA VAL A 174 24.50 1.65 21.11
C VAL A 174 23.65 2.57 21.98
N ILE A 175 23.41 2.11 23.19
CA ILE A 175 22.56 2.84 24.15
C ILE A 175 23.33 3.26 25.39
N GLU A 176 22.99 4.43 25.90
CA GLU A 176 23.48 4.92 27.19
C GLU A 176 22.31 5.45 28.02
N LYS A 177 22.07 4.87 29.19
CA LYS A 177 20.89 5.16 30.03
C LYS A 177 19.58 5.04 29.24
N ARG A 178 19.46 4.00 28.41
CA ARG A 178 18.35 3.73 27.48
C ARG A 178 18.23 4.72 26.30
N ARG A 179 19.06 5.74 26.19
CA ARG A 179 19.06 6.67 25.05
C ARG A 179 19.90 6.11 23.92
N LEU A 180 19.38 6.22 22.72
CA LEU A 180 20.09 5.87 21.49
C LEU A 180 21.20 6.91 21.25
N ILE A 181 22.46 6.44 21.18
CA ILE A 181 23.63 7.30 20.94
C ILE A 181 24.41 6.93 19.69
N GLY A 182 24.17 5.74 19.12
CA GLY A 182 24.84 5.30 17.91
C GLY A 182 24.34 3.92 17.47
N LEU A 183 24.85 3.47 16.36
CA LEU A 183 24.66 2.10 15.86
C LEU A 183 25.99 1.51 15.38
N VAL A 184 26.11 0.20 15.40
CA VAL A 184 27.25 -0.53 14.83
C VAL A 184 26.75 -1.80 14.15
N SER A 185 27.24 -2.05 12.92
CA SER A 185 26.89 -3.30 12.24
C SER A 185 27.68 -4.49 12.79
N LEU A 186 27.06 -5.68 12.80
CA LEU A 186 27.76 -6.93 13.13
C LEU A 186 29.02 -7.10 12.26
N ARG A 187 28.95 -6.72 10.98
CA ARG A 187 30.10 -6.72 10.08
C ARG A 187 31.26 -5.87 10.60
N THR A 188 30.98 -4.68 11.11
CA THR A 188 32.00 -3.79 11.68
C THR A 188 32.67 -4.42 12.89
N LEU A 189 31.86 -5.02 13.79
CA LEU A 189 32.37 -5.69 14.98
C LEU A 189 33.25 -6.90 14.64
N VAL A 190 32.83 -7.71 13.67
CA VAL A 190 33.60 -8.92 13.24
C VAL A 190 34.95 -8.55 12.60
N LEU A 191 34.99 -7.42 11.87
CA LEU A 191 36.23 -6.97 11.19
C LEU A 191 37.14 -6.08 12.07
N ALA A 192 36.62 -5.61 13.20
CA ALA A 192 37.39 -4.76 14.12
C ALA A 192 38.45 -5.53 14.91
N ASN A 193 39.42 -4.78 15.44
CA ASN A 193 40.35 -5.37 16.43
C ASN A 193 39.54 -5.71 17.70
N ALA A 194 39.81 -6.90 18.27
CA ALA A 194 39.14 -7.39 19.47
C ALA A 194 39.12 -6.40 20.66
N ARG A 195 40.12 -5.52 20.72
CA ARG A 195 40.29 -4.50 21.78
C ARG A 195 39.71 -3.11 21.39
N ALA A 196 39.22 -2.94 20.16
CA ALA A 196 38.61 -1.68 19.76
C ALA A 196 37.31 -1.46 20.57
N VAL A 197 37.10 -0.25 21.01
CA VAL A 197 35.93 0.07 21.83
C VAL A 197 34.73 0.44 20.92
N VAL A 198 33.53 0.03 21.29
CA VAL A 198 32.29 0.26 20.51
C VAL A 198 32.10 1.74 20.24
N SER A 199 32.42 2.65 21.18
CA SER A 199 32.37 4.11 20.98
C SER A 199 33.23 4.59 19.81
N ASP A 200 34.31 3.91 19.46
CA ASP A 200 35.21 4.28 18.35
C ASP A 200 34.76 3.64 17.01
N LEU A 201 33.86 2.68 17.07
CA LEU A 201 33.36 1.90 15.93
C LEU A 201 31.95 2.30 15.49
N MET A 202 31.19 2.91 16.39
CA MET A 202 29.79 3.26 16.14
C MET A 202 29.66 4.45 15.19
N ASP A 203 28.56 4.48 14.47
CA ASP A 203 28.09 5.66 13.75
C ASP A 203 27.13 6.41 14.67
N GLU A 204 27.45 7.69 14.95
CA GLU A 204 26.60 8.57 15.79
C GLU A 204 25.48 9.22 14.98
N ASN A 205 25.56 9.20 13.63
CA ASN A 205 24.55 9.78 12.77
C ASN A 205 23.42 8.78 12.48
N VAL A 206 22.65 8.46 13.51
CA VAL A 206 21.57 7.48 13.43
C VAL A 206 20.30 8.09 12.84
N ILE A 207 19.79 7.48 11.79
CA ILE A 207 18.44 7.76 11.29
C ILE A 207 17.46 7.00 12.17
N SER A 208 16.55 7.71 12.82
CA SER A 208 15.55 7.13 13.72
C SER A 208 14.19 7.80 13.50
N VAL A 209 13.13 7.15 13.94
CA VAL A 209 11.76 7.65 13.92
C VAL A 209 11.17 7.69 15.32
N GLY A 210 10.20 8.56 15.54
CA GLY A 210 9.44 8.59 16.79
C GLY A 210 8.31 7.59 16.79
N THR A 211 7.89 7.11 17.95
CA THR A 211 6.78 6.14 18.11
C THR A 211 5.45 6.58 17.48
N LEU A 212 5.24 7.89 17.30
CA LEU A 212 4.01 8.45 16.73
C LEU A 212 4.19 8.95 15.29
N ASP A 213 5.33 8.67 14.68
CA ASP A 213 5.55 9.01 13.26
C ASP A 213 4.69 8.09 12.39
N ASP A 214 4.16 8.65 11.32
CA ASP A 214 3.30 7.97 10.34
C ASP A 214 4.06 6.84 9.62
N ILE A 215 3.44 5.66 9.53
CA ILE A 215 4.05 4.45 8.94
C ILE A 215 4.43 4.64 7.46
N ALA A 216 3.65 5.41 6.69
CA ALA A 216 3.98 5.69 5.30
C ALA A 216 5.28 6.51 5.19
N VAL A 217 5.51 7.45 6.12
CA VAL A 217 6.76 8.21 6.19
C VAL A 217 7.92 7.31 6.59
N VAL A 218 7.69 6.36 7.52
CA VAL A 218 8.69 5.36 7.92
C VAL A 218 9.10 4.50 6.72
N ALA A 219 8.13 3.96 5.98
CA ALA A 219 8.36 3.15 4.79
C ALA A 219 9.13 3.91 3.69
N ASP A 220 8.78 5.18 3.45
CA ASP A 220 9.52 6.06 2.54
C ASP A 220 10.99 6.26 2.96
N MET A 221 11.27 6.30 4.27
CA MET A 221 12.64 6.42 4.77
C MET A 221 13.46 5.17 4.53
N PHE A 222 12.87 3.96 4.63
CA PHE A 222 13.53 2.72 4.24
C PHE A 222 13.97 2.76 2.76
N ALA A 223 13.06 3.11 1.86
CA ALA A 223 13.35 3.22 0.43
C ALA A 223 14.38 4.32 0.11
N LYS A 224 14.37 5.43 0.85
CA LYS A 224 15.26 6.58 0.60
C LYS A 224 16.69 6.34 1.06
N TYR A 225 16.87 5.64 2.16
CA TYR A 225 18.17 5.46 2.81
C TYR A 225 18.72 4.03 2.68
N ASP A 226 18.01 3.16 1.92
CA ASP A 226 18.37 1.74 1.72
C ASP A 226 18.57 1.01 3.06
N LEU A 227 17.67 1.25 4.01
CA LEU A 227 17.76 0.65 5.35
C LEU A 227 17.19 -0.77 5.35
N THR A 228 17.77 -1.62 6.20
CA THR A 228 17.22 -2.96 6.50
C THR A 228 16.47 -2.97 7.84
N VAL A 229 16.84 -2.05 8.73
CA VAL A 229 16.27 -1.90 10.07
C VAL A 229 16.32 -0.43 10.47
N MET A 230 15.31 0.07 11.16
CA MET A 230 15.25 1.45 11.64
C MET A 230 14.87 1.50 13.12
N PRO A 231 15.63 2.22 13.96
CA PRO A 231 15.32 2.36 15.38
C PRO A 231 14.15 3.33 15.61
N VAL A 232 13.27 2.93 16.52
CA VAL A 232 12.15 3.72 17.00
C VAL A 232 12.47 4.27 18.39
N VAL A 233 12.29 5.58 18.56
CA VAL A 233 12.58 6.27 19.83
C VAL A 233 11.36 6.96 20.41
N ASP A 234 11.32 7.06 21.72
CA ASP A 234 10.30 7.86 22.43
C ASP A 234 10.63 9.36 22.43
N GLY A 235 9.75 10.19 23.00
CA GLY A 235 9.94 11.63 23.12
C GLY A 235 11.16 12.08 23.94
N GLU A 236 11.84 11.16 24.65
CA GLU A 236 13.09 11.41 25.40
C GLU A 236 14.33 10.83 24.69
N ASN A 237 14.19 10.40 23.43
CA ASN A 237 15.22 9.73 22.62
C ASN A 237 15.69 8.39 23.23
N ARG A 238 14.81 7.68 23.91
CA ARG A 238 15.09 6.31 24.36
C ARG A 238 14.68 5.34 23.24
N LEU A 239 15.55 4.38 22.99
CA LEU A 239 15.24 3.29 22.08
C LEU A 239 14.15 2.41 22.69
N VAL A 240 13.04 2.27 21.99
CA VAL A 240 11.87 1.49 22.44
C VAL A 240 11.58 0.29 21.56
N GLY A 241 12.02 0.32 20.30
CA GLY A 241 11.85 -0.76 19.33
C GLY A 241 12.64 -0.51 18.05
N ILE A 242 12.44 -1.38 17.11
CA ILE A 242 12.95 -1.29 15.74
C ILE A 242 11.81 -1.64 14.77
N VAL A 243 11.85 -1.10 13.57
CA VAL A 243 11.04 -1.54 12.43
C VAL A 243 11.97 -2.26 11.46
N THR A 244 11.53 -3.34 10.86
CA THR A 244 12.30 -4.10 9.88
C THR A 244 11.89 -3.75 8.45
N VAL A 245 12.67 -4.18 7.46
CA VAL A 245 12.41 -3.84 6.05
C VAL A 245 11.22 -4.59 5.49
N ASP A 246 10.92 -5.77 5.97
CA ASP A 246 9.76 -6.58 5.59
C ASP A 246 8.45 -5.90 5.97
N ASP A 247 8.32 -5.41 7.24
CA ASP A 247 7.17 -4.60 7.66
C ASP A 247 7.04 -3.33 6.82
N ALA A 248 8.17 -2.64 6.57
CA ALA A 248 8.17 -1.46 5.72
C ALA A 248 7.70 -1.77 4.28
N ILE A 249 8.03 -2.95 3.73
CA ILE A 249 7.56 -3.40 2.41
C ILE A 249 6.05 -3.67 2.44
N ASP A 250 5.53 -4.26 3.50
CA ASP A 250 4.09 -4.52 3.61
C ASP A 250 3.31 -3.22 3.75
N VAL A 251 3.75 -2.27 4.57
CA VAL A 251 3.20 -0.91 4.61
C VAL A 251 3.20 -0.26 3.23
N MET A 252 4.30 -0.34 2.46
CA MET A 252 4.36 0.22 1.10
C MET A 252 3.35 -0.42 0.14
N ARG A 253 3.05 -1.71 0.30
CA ARG A 253 2.07 -2.44 -0.52
C ARG A 253 0.64 -2.04 -0.14
N ASP A 254 0.37 -1.88 1.14
CA ASP A 254 -0.94 -1.49 1.65
C ASP A 254 -1.26 -0.05 1.28
N GLU A 255 -0.34 0.88 1.46
CA GLU A 255 -0.45 2.26 0.96
C GLU A 255 -0.71 2.32 -0.55
N ALA A 256 0.02 1.52 -1.35
CA ALA A 256 -0.20 1.47 -2.79
C ALA A 256 -1.59 0.91 -3.15
N THR A 257 -2.10 -0.05 -2.38
CA THR A 257 -3.44 -0.62 -2.56
C THR A 257 -4.51 0.40 -2.18
N GLU A 258 -4.33 1.08 -1.06
CA GLU A 258 -5.20 2.16 -0.59
C GLU A 258 -5.30 3.30 -1.61
N ASP A 259 -4.16 3.75 -2.14
CA ASP A 259 -4.09 4.76 -3.21
C ASP A 259 -4.89 4.31 -4.45
N ILE A 260 -4.76 3.06 -4.87
CA ILE A 260 -5.51 2.51 -6.03
C ILE A 260 -7.02 2.50 -5.75
N GLU A 261 -7.45 2.10 -4.57
CA GLU A 261 -8.86 2.07 -4.18
C GLU A 261 -9.45 3.48 -4.09
N LYS A 262 -8.74 4.43 -3.48
CA LYS A 262 -9.13 5.85 -3.44
C LYS A 262 -9.22 6.45 -4.84
N MET A 263 -8.25 6.16 -5.72
CA MET A 263 -8.28 6.60 -7.11
C MET A 263 -9.44 6.03 -7.92
N ALA A 264 -9.97 4.88 -7.51
CA ALA A 264 -11.17 4.28 -8.10
C ALA A 264 -12.48 4.74 -7.45
N ALA A 265 -12.43 5.68 -6.49
CA ALA A 265 -13.57 6.10 -5.66
C ALA A 265 -14.20 4.90 -4.91
N ILE A 266 -13.36 4.12 -4.27
CA ILE A 266 -13.71 3.04 -3.34
C ILE A 266 -13.19 3.46 -1.96
N THR A 267 -13.96 3.26 -0.91
CA THR A 267 -13.47 3.44 0.45
C THR A 267 -12.56 2.26 0.78
N PRO A 268 -11.29 2.50 1.15
CA PRO A 268 -10.32 1.45 1.44
C PRO A 268 -10.77 0.50 2.54
N SER A 269 -10.20 -0.69 2.54
CA SER A 269 -10.45 -1.72 3.54
C SER A 269 -9.17 -2.50 3.83
N ASP A 270 -8.83 -2.65 5.10
CA ASP A 270 -7.67 -3.40 5.59
C ASP A 270 -7.82 -4.92 5.41
N LYS A 271 -9.01 -5.37 4.96
CA LYS A 271 -9.29 -6.79 4.75
C LYS A 271 -9.00 -7.20 3.30
N PRO A 272 -8.28 -8.31 3.09
CA PRO A 272 -8.08 -8.85 1.75
C PRO A 272 -9.42 -9.24 1.10
N TYR A 273 -9.51 -9.07 -0.22
CA TYR A 273 -10.74 -9.27 -1.00
C TYR A 273 -11.51 -10.58 -0.69
N PRO A 274 -10.87 -11.74 -0.49
CA PRO A 274 -11.59 -12.98 -0.15
C PRO A 274 -12.35 -12.94 1.18
N ARG A 275 -11.98 -12.05 2.09
CA ARG A 275 -12.63 -11.88 3.41
C ARG A 275 -13.74 -10.84 3.40
N LEU A 276 -13.80 -9.98 2.39
CA LEU A 276 -14.82 -8.96 2.30
C LEU A 276 -16.17 -9.61 2.02
N SER A 277 -17.14 -9.35 2.90
CA SER A 277 -18.52 -9.75 2.65
C SER A 277 -19.12 -8.88 1.53
N VAL A 278 -20.18 -9.39 0.89
CA VAL A 278 -20.94 -8.60 -0.09
C VAL A 278 -21.42 -7.27 0.48
N MET A 279 -21.72 -7.24 1.78
CA MET A 279 -22.15 -6.01 2.46
C MET A 279 -21.01 -5.02 2.70
N ASP A 280 -19.81 -5.50 2.96
CA ASP A 280 -18.61 -4.66 3.09
C ASP A 280 -18.27 -4.02 1.74
N LEU A 281 -18.24 -4.82 0.65
CA LEU A 281 -18.06 -4.32 -0.71
C LEU A 281 -19.15 -3.33 -1.14
N TYR A 282 -20.40 -3.54 -0.73
CA TYR A 282 -21.48 -2.60 -0.96
C TYR A 282 -21.23 -1.28 -0.23
N LYS A 283 -20.87 -1.35 1.06
CA LYS A 283 -20.65 -0.15 1.89
C LYS A 283 -19.47 0.68 1.42
N SER A 284 -18.41 0.04 0.94
CA SER A 284 -17.21 0.74 0.44
C SER A 284 -17.45 1.50 -0.87
N ARG A 285 -18.43 1.08 -1.68
CA ARG A 285 -18.70 1.65 -3.02
C ARG A 285 -19.89 2.59 -3.07
N ILE A 286 -20.97 2.30 -2.33
CA ILE A 286 -22.23 3.01 -2.47
C ILE A 286 -22.17 4.51 -2.15
N PRO A 287 -21.43 4.99 -1.12
CA PRO A 287 -21.34 6.42 -0.84
C PRO A 287 -20.76 7.22 -2.03
N TRP A 288 -19.71 6.69 -2.62
CA TRP A 288 -19.07 7.29 -3.79
C TRP A 288 -19.96 7.27 -5.02
N LEU A 289 -20.63 6.15 -5.30
CA LEU A 289 -21.58 6.05 -6.42
C LEU A 289 -22.75 7.02 -6.28
N LEU A 290 -23.28 7.22 -5.08
CA LEU A 290 -24.33 8.20 -4.81
C LEU A 290 -23.83 9.64 -5.01
N LEU A 291 -22.62 9.95 -4.55
CA LEU A 291 -22.00 11.26 -4.77
C LEU A 291 -21.83 11.55 -6.27
N LEU A 292 -21.29 10.58 -7.02
CA LEU A 292 -21.10 10.72 -8.47
C LEU A 292 -22.43 10.79 -9.23
N MET A 293 -23.45 10.04 -8.82
CA MET A 293 -24.79 10.14 -9.38
C MET A 293 -25.40 11.54 -9.15
N LEU A 294 -25.23 12.09 -7.94
CA LEU A 294 -25.69 13.43 -7.63
C LEU A 294 -24.98 14.50 -8.49
N SER A 295 -23.66 14.33 -8.68
CA SER A 295 -22.89 15.25 -9.52
C SER A 295 -23.28 15.18 -11.00
N ALA A 296 -23.73 14.02 -11.52
CA ALA A 296 -24.24 13.88 -12.88
C ALA A 296 -25.49 14.70 -13.15
N VAL A 297 -26.23 15.12 -12.11
CA VAL A 297 -27.37 16.04 -12.25
C VAL A 297 -26.94 17.39 -12.84
N PHE A 298 -25.74 17.88 -12.50
CA PHE A 298 -25.21 19.12 -13.09
C PHE A 298 -25.05 18.99 -14.61
N THR A 299 -24.52 17.86 -15.07
CA THR A 299 -24.38 17.53 -16.50
C THR A 299 -25.75 17.52 -17.18
N GLN A 300 -26.75 16.88 -16.57
CA GLN A 300 -28.13 16.88 -17.07
C GLN A 300 -28.71 18.28 -17.17
N LEU A 301 -28.52 19.15 -16.17
CA LEU A 301 -29.00 20.53 -16.17
C LEU A 301 -28.38 21.37 -17.28
N ILE A 302 -27.06 21.17 -17.54
CA ILE A 302 -26.37 21.84 -18.64
C ILE A 302 -26.95 21.42 -19.98
N ILE A 303 -27.13 20.12 -20.24
CA ILE A 303 -27.70 19.60 -21.48
C ILE A 303 -29.10 20.15 -21.67
N GLY A 304 -29.94 20.13 -20.64
CA GLY A 304 -31.32 20.66 -20.70
C GLY A 304 -31.38 22.17 -21.03
N LYS A 305 -30.40 22.94 -20.52
CA LYS A 305 -30.35 24.39 -20.85
C LYS A 305 -30.04 24.67 -22.32
N PHE A 306 -29.40 23.75 -23.02
CA PHE A 306 -29.03 23.87 -24.43
C PHE A 306 -29.90 23.00 -25.35
N GLU A 307 -31.07 22.53 -24.89
CA GLU A 307 -32.00 21.68 -25.64
C GLU A 307 -32.40 22.32 -26.98
N ALA A 308 -32.68 23.63 -27.01
CA ALA A 308 -33.04 24.35 -28.24
C ALA A 308 -31.90 24.32 -29.28
N ALA A 309 -30.68 24.46 -28.86
CA ALA A 309 -29.50 24.39 -29.74
C ALA A 309 -29.29 22.96 -30.29
N LEU A 310 -29.49 21.95 -29.48
CA LEU A 310 -29.45 20.55 -29.90
C LEU A 310 -30.58 20.18 -30.84
N ALA A 311 -31.78 20.71 -30.63
CA ALA A 311 -32.92 20.51 -31.52
C ALA A 311 -32.70 21.16 -32.90
N ALA A 312 -32.01 22.31 -32.96
CA ALA A 312 -31.65 22.97 -34.21
C ALA A 312 -30.66 22.16 -35.05
N ASN A 313 -29.77 21.40 -34.40
CA ASN A 313 -28.81 20.54 -35.08
C ASN A 313 -28.60 19.22 -34.29
N ILE A 314 -29.52 18.29 -34.48
CA ILE A 314 -29.62 17.03 -33.70
C ILE A 314 -28.34 16.17 -33.78
N ILE A 315 -27.55 16.31 -34.85
CA ILE A 315 -26.30 15.55 -35.00
C ILE A 315 -25.26 15.90 -33.94
N LEU A 316 -25.34 17.10 -33.34
CA LEU A 316 -24.45 17.53 -32.26
C LEU A 316 -24.61 16.66 -31.02
N THR A 317 -25.79 16.10 -30.75
CA THR A 317 -26.06 15.22 -29.61
C THR A 317 -25.21 13.98 -29.66
N SER A 318 -24.91 13.43 -30.85
CA SER A 318 -24.16 12.19 -31.02
C SER A 318 -22.65 12.32 -30.64
N PHE A 319 -22.12 13.55 -30.53
CA PHE A 319 -20.74 13.80 -30.18
C PHE A 319 -20.51 14.07 -28.69
N ILE A 320 -21.56 14.30 -27.91
CA ILE A 320 -21.49 14.55 -26.47
C ILE A 320 -20.74 13.41 -25.75
N PRO A 321 -21.09 12.12 -25.93
CA PRO A 321 -20.38 11.03 -25.26
C PRO A 321 -18.89 11.00 -25.58
N MET A 322 -18.52 11.20 -26.85
CA MET A 322 -17.10 11.21 -27.28
C MET A 322 -16.32 12.35 -26.63
N LEU A 323 -16.89 13.55 -26.54
CA LEU A 323 -16.23 14.71 -25.95
C LEU A 323 -16.04 14.54 -24.45
N MET A 324 -17.04 14.04 -23.74
CA MET A 324 -16.99 13.76 -22.31
C MET A 324 -15.97 12.67 -22.00
N ASP A 325 -16.07 11.52 -22.66
CA ASP A 325 -15.17 10.39 -22.45
C ASP A 325 -13.69 10.77 -22.72
N THR A 326 -13.42 11.42 -23.86
CA THR A 326 -12.06 11.87 -24.18
C THR A 326 -11.55 12.91 -23.19
N GLY A 327 -12.40 13.82 -22.75
CA GLY A 327 -12.07 14.82 -21.72
C GLY A 327 -11.74 14.16 -20.39
N GLY A 328 -12.63 13.31 -19.89
CA GLY A 328 -12.49 12.56 -18.66
C GLY A 328 -11.19 11.73 -18.63
N ASN A 329 -10.97 10.93 -19.69
CA ASN A 329 -9.76 10.13 -19.83
C ASN A 329 -8.48 10.99 -19.87
N SER A 330 -8.52 12.12 -20.59
CA SER A 330 -7.37 13.02 -20.67
C SER A 330 -7.03 13.67 -19.33
N GLY A 331 -8.04 14.08 -18.57
CA GLY A 331 -7.88 14.62 -17.22
C GLY A 331 -7.36 13.59 -16.23
N SER A 332 -7.92 12.38 -16.26
CA SER A 332 -7.53 11.26 -15.41
C SER A 332 -6.08 10.85 -15.62
N GLN A 333 -5.59 10.78 -16.89
CA GLN A 333 -4.19 10.50 -17.18
C GLN A 333 -3.22 11.49 -16.52
N SER A 334 -3.53 12.80 -16.58
CA SER A 334 -2.71 13.80 -15.90
C SER A 334 -2.81 13.69 -14.39
N SER A 335 -4.00 13.49 -13.86
CA SER A 335 -4.22 13.37 -12.41
C SER A 335 -3.46 12.20 -11.81
N VAL A 336 -3.61 11.00 -12.35
CA VAL A 336 -2.91 9.79 -11.85
C VAL A 336 -1.39 9.98 -11.89
N THR A 337 -0.86 10.60 -12.97
CA THR A 337 0.57 10.88 -13.05
C THR A 337 1.03 11.85 -11.95
N ILE A 338 0.28 12.92 -11.71
CA ILE A 338 0.61 13.91 -10.68
C ILE A 338 0.45 13.34 -9.26
N ILE A 339 -0.62 12.58 -9.00
CA ILE A 339 -0.83 11.91 -7.71
C ILE A 339 0.35 10.99 -7.41
N ARG A 340 0.74 10.15 -8.36
CA ARG A 340 1.87 9.24 -8.17
C ARG A 340 3.19 9.98 -7.93
N SER A 341 3.46 11.06 -8.68
CA SER A 341 4.66 11.86 -8.45
C SER A 341 4.63 12.62 -7.12
N LEU A 342 3.45 12.96 -6.59
CA LEU A 342 3.28 13.52 -5.24
C LEU A 342 3.52 12.48 -4.14
N SER A 343 3.03 11.26 -4.32
CA SER A 343 3.24 10.13 -3.43
C SER A 343 4.73 9.76 -3.34
N LEU A 344 5.45 9.77 -4.48
CA LEU A 344 6.90 9.53 -4.53
C LEU A 344 7.76 10.75 -4.12
N ALA A 345 7.15 11.84 -3.65
CA ALA A 345 7.84 13.09 -3.30
C ALA A 345 8.73 13.68 -4.43
N GLU A 346 8.51 13.28 -5.70
CA GLU A 346 9.23 13.80 -6.88
C GLU A 346 8.87 15.25 -7.19
N ILE A 347 7.65 15.67 -6.86
CA ILE A 347 7.12 17.02 -7.10
C ILE A 347 6.50 17.59 -5.81
N ARG A 348 6.51 18.92 -5.73
CA ARG A 348 5.91 19.67 -4.61
C ARG A 348 4.97 20.74 -5.14
N PHE A 349 4.12 21.29 -4.26
CA PHE A 349 3.22 22.39 -4.65
C PHE A 349 3.97 23.60 -5.25
N SER A 350 5.20 23.86 -4.83
CA SER A 350 6.06 24.92 -5.41
C SER A 350 6.30 24.77 -6.90
N ASP A 351 6.20 23.55 -7.42
CA ASP A 351 6.46 23.23 -8.84
C ASP A 351 5.24 23.42 -9.74
N ILE A 352 4.10 23.88 -9.18
CA ILE A 352 2.80 23.94 -9.87
C ILE A 352 2.89 24.63 -11.25
N PHE A 353 3.56 25.76 -11.36
CA PHE A 353 3.69 26.48 -12.63
C PHE A 353 4.53 25.72 -13.65
N ARG A 354 5.58 25.04 -13.20
CA ARG A 354 6.43 24.21 -14.06
C ARG A 354 5.65 23.00 -14.59
N ILE A 355 4.87 22.36 -13.71
CA ILE A 355 4.02 21.21 -14.05
C ILE A 355 2.93 21.65 -15.02
N MET A 356 2.19 22.71 -14.71
CA MET A 356 1.17 23.26 -15.59
C MET A 356 1.72 23.56 -16.98
N PHE A 357 2.88 24.20 -17.08
CA PHE A 357 3.48 24.52 -18.38
C PHE A 357 3.89 23.27 -19.15
N LYS A 358 4.35 22.23 -18.48
CA LYS A 358 4.66 20.92 -19.07
C LYS A 358 3.39 20.25 -19.58
N GLU A 359 2.37 20.14 -18.73
CA GLU A 359 1.09 19.49 -19.07
C GLU A 359 0.32 20.25 -20.16
N MET A 360 0.37 21.58 -20.20
CA MET A 360 -0.25 22.35 -21.26
C MET A 360 0.39 22.08 -22.65
N ARG A 361 1.69 21.87 -22.72
CA ARG A 361 2.35 21.46 -23.97
C ARG A 361 1.93 20.07 -24.40
N VAL A 362 1.85 19.14 -23.47
CA VAL A 362 1.33 17.78 -23.72
C VAL A 362 -0.14 17.84 -24.16
N ALA A 363 -0.95 18.68 -23.51
CA ALA A 363 -2.36 18.88 -23.86
C ALA A 363 -2.55 19.40 -25.30
N LEU A 364 -1.73 20.37 -25.71
CA LEU A 364 -1.78 20.89 -27.07
C LEU A 364 -1.38 19.85 -28.12
N LEU A 365 -0.34 19.07 -27.84
CA LEU A 365 0.08 18.00 -28.75
C LEU A 365 -0.97 16.89 -28.86
N CYS A 366 -1.46 16.38 -27.73
CA CYS A 366 -2.51 15.34 -27.71
C CYS A 366 -3.82 15.87 -28.33
N GLY A 367 -4.25 17.06 -27.92
CA GLY A 367 -5.48 17.66 -28.39
C GLY A 367 -5.45 17.97 -29.88
N ALA A 368 -4.33 18.51 -30.39
CA ALA A 368 -4.18 18.76 -31.82
C ALA A 368 -4.19 17.47 -32.64
N THR A 369 -3.50 16.44 -32.17
CA THR A 369 -3.50 15.12 -32.84
C THR A 369 -4.92 14.53 -32.89
N LEU A 370 -5.62 14.52 -31.75
CA LEU A 370 -7.00 14.02 -31.67
C LEU A 370 -7.94 14.86 -32.55
N ALA A 371 -7.82 16.20 -32.54
CA ALA A 371 -8.65 17.06 -33.34
C ALA A 371 -8.45 16.84 -34.85
N VAL A 372 -7.21 16.68 -35.32
CA VAL A 372 -6.90 16.39 -36.73
C VAL A 372 -7.44 15.03 -37.16
N VAL A 373 -7.21 14.00 -36.35
CA VAL A 373 -7.72 12.64 -36.64
C VAL A 373 -9.25 12.63 -36.65
N ASN A 374 -9.88 13.26 -35.64
CA ASN A 374 -11.34 13.34 -35.57
C ASN A 374 -11.93 14.16 -36.75
N PHE A 375 -11.32 15.28 -37.11
CA PHE A 375 -11.73 16.07 -38.27
C PHE A 375 -11.70 15.24 -39.56
N GLY A 376 -10.60 14.50 -39.78
CA GLY A 376 -10.50 13.59 -40.92
C GLY A 376 -11.56 12.49 -40.89
N LYS A 377 -11.82 11.88 -39.73
CA LYS A 377 -12.87 10.88 -39.53
C LYS A 377 -14.25 11.44 -39.89
N LEU A 378 -14.61 12.63 -39.36
CA LEU A 378 -15.91 13.26 -39.60
C LEU A 378 -16.13 13.63 -41.06
N MET A 379 -15.08 14.10 -41.76
CA MET A 379 -15.15 14.46 -43.18
C MET A 379 -15.20 13.24 -44.10
N LEU A 380 -14.38 12.21 -43.85
CA LEU A 380 -14.18 11.09 -44.77
C LEU A 380 -15.22 9.97 -44.54
N PHE A 381 -15.49 9.64 -43.27
CA PHE A 381 -16.37 8.51 -42.94
C PHE A 381 -17.81 8.96 -42.64
N ASP A 382 -17.98 9.98 -41.81
CA ASP A 382 -19.29 10.45 -41.42
C ASP A 382 -19.88 11.44 -42.44
N ARG A 383 -19.05 11.95 -43.37
CA ARG A 383 -19.43 12.86 -44.48
C ARG A 383 -20.16 14.10 -44.01
N LEU A 384 -19.76 14.64 -42.85
CA LEU A 384 -20.36 15.84 -42.29
C LEU A 384 -19.84 17.12 -42.95
N GLY A 385 -20.63 18.17 -42.86
CA GLY A 385 -20.21 19.50 -43.32
C GLY A 385 -18.98 20.03 -42.57
N VAL A 386 -18.14 20.81 -43.25
CA VAL A 386 -16.88 21.36 -42.73
C VAL A 386 -17.07 22.08 -41.39
N PHE A 387 -18.14 22.90 -41.28
CA PHE A 387 -18.39 23.68 -40.07
C PHE A 387 -18.72 22.80 -38.84
N VAL A 388 -19.52 21.75 -39.01
CA VAL A 388 -19.83 20.82 -37.94
C VAL A 388 -18.58 20.03 -37.54
N SER A 389 -17.85 19.52 -38.52
CA SER A 389 -16.57 18.78 -38.28
C SER A 389 -15.55 19.64 -37.57
N LEU A 390 -15.43 20.91 -37.93
CA LEU A 390 -14.52 21.85 -37.30
C LEU A 390 -14.96 22.21 -35.87
N THR A 391 -16.25 22.45 -35.66
CA THR A 391 -16.84 22.70 -34.33
C THR A 391 -16.50 21.58 -33.36
N VAL A 392 -16.79 20.32 -33.74
CA VAL A 392 -16.52 19.16 -32.87
C VAL A 392 -15.02 18.96 -32.61
N SER A 393 -14.18 19.13 -33.64
CA SER A 393 -12.73 18.94 -33.50
C SER A 393 -12.05 20.04 -32.69
N LEU A 394 -12.49 21.30 -32.82
CA LEU A 394 -12.01 22.40 -31.98
C LEU A 394 -12.46 22.23 -30.53
N THR A 395 -13.70 21.78 -30.32
CA THR A 395 -14.17 21.46 -28.97
C THR A 395 -13.33 20.36 -28.36
N LEU A 396 -13.02 19.30 -29.10
CA LEU A 396 -12.18 18.21 -28.61
C LEU A 396 -10.80 18.70 -28.16
N LEU A 397 -10.15 19.55 -28.97
CA LEU A 397 -8.88 20.20 -28.60
C LEU A 397 -9.02 21.01 -27.31
N ALA A 398 -10.02 21.87 -27.22
CA ALA A 398 -10.23 22.74 -26.06
C ALA A 398 -10.55 21.90 -24.80
N THR A 399 -11.37 20.86 -24.94
CA THR A 399 -11.69 19.92 -23.85
C THR A 399 -10.44 19.22 -23.31
N VAL A 400 -9.57 18.71 -24.18
CA VAL A 400 -8.32 18.04 -23.76
C VAL A 400 -7.39 19.02 -23.03
N VAL A 401 -7.28 20.26 -23.50
CA VAL A 401 -6.45 21.29 -22.84
C VAL A 401 -6.98 21.59 -21.44
N VAL A 402 -8.30 21.82 -21.31
CA VAL A 402 -8.92 22.12 -20.01
C VAL A 402 -8.88 20.90 -19.08
N ALA A 403 -9.11 19.72 -19.61
CA ALA A 403 -9.08 18.48 -18.85
C ALA A 403 -7.70 18.25 -18.20
N LYS A 404 -6.62 18.41 -18.99
CA LYS A 404 -5.26 18.27 -18.46
C LYS A 404 -4.88 19.39 -17.48
N PHE A 405 -5.41 20.60 -17.68
CA PHE A 405 -5.22 21.68 -16.73
C PHE A 405 -5.82 21.32 -15.35
N PHE A 406 -7.07 20.87 -15.30
CA PHE A 406 -7.69 20.46 -14.04
C PHE A 406 -7.05 19.19 -13.49
N GLY A 407 -6.73 18.21 -14.34
CA GLY A 407 -6.08 16.97 -13.97
C GLY A 407 -4.72 17.19 -13.28
N CYS A 408 -3.92 18.15 -13.73
CA CYS A 408 -2.65 18.42 -13.08
C CYS A 408 -2.74 19.37 -11.87
N THR A 409 -3.75 20.24 -11.83
CA THR A 409 -3.81 21.30 -10.82
C THR A 409 -4.55 20.88 -9.56
N LEU A 410 -5.67 20.14 -9.69
CA LEU A 410 -6.51 19.75 -8.57
C LEU A 410 -5.77 18.90 -7.52
N PRO A 411 -5.03 17.84 -7.88
CA PRO A 411 -4.30 17.06 -6.88
C PRO A 411 -3.28 17.88 -6.08
N LEU A 412 -2.58 18.80 -6.74
CA LEU A 412 -1.63 19.71 -6.09
C LEU A 412 -2.31 20.66 -5.09
N LEU A 413 -3.50 21.17 -5.44
CA LEU A 413 -4.27 22.05 -4.55
C LEU A 413 -4.79 21.30 -3.34
N VAL A 414 -5.28 20.07 -3.55
CA VAL A 414 -5.81 19.23 -2.48
C VAL A 414 -4.71 18.83 -1.48
N LYS A 415 -3.53 18.44 -1.96
CA LYS A 415 -2.36 18.19 -1.11
C LYS A 415 -1.96 19.44 -0.30
N LYS A 416 -2.06 20.63 -0.90
CA LYS A 416 -1.73 21.88 -0.20
C LYS A 416 -2.66 22.18 0.96
N ILE A 417 -3.93 21.80 0.90
CA ILE A 417 -4.89 22.00 2.01
C ILE A 417 -4.90 20.84 3.00
N GLY A 418 -3.94 19.88 2.87
CA GLY A 418 -3.77 18.75 3.79
C GLY A 418 -4.74 17.59 3.57
N LEU A 419 -5.40 17.53 2.41
CA LEU A 419 -6.22 16.39 2.04
C LEU A 419 -5.45 15.45 1.12
N ASP A 420 -5.88 14.19 1.10
CA ASP A 420 -5.29 13.17 0.24
C ASP A 420 -5.58 13.45 -1.25
N PRO A 421 -4.53 13.62 -2.09
CA PRO A 421 -4.72 13.87 -3.51
C PRO A 421 -5.30 12.67 -4.27
N ALA A 422 -5.20 11.45 -3.78
CA ALA A 422 -5.73 10.23 -4.41
C ALA A 422 -7.26 10.31 -4.57
N VAL A 423 -7.95 10.96 -3.63
CA VAL A 423 -9.40 11.22 -3.69
C VAL A 423 -9.79 12.07 -4.91
N MET A 424 -8.88 12.92 -5.43
CA MET A 424 -9.10 13.75 -6.62
C MET A 424 -8.77 13.03 -7.93
N ALA A 425 -8.71 11.72 -7.94
CA ALA A 425 -8.42 10.95 -9.14
C ALA A 425 -9.64 10.84 -10.09
N SER A 426 -9.65 9.80 -10.89
CA SER A 426 -10.48 9.66 -12.08
C SER A 426 -11.95 10.12 -11.95
N PRO A 427 -12.75 9.65 -10.98
CA PRO A 427 -14.20 9.91 -11.02
C PRO A 427 -14.60 11.38 -10.77
N ILE A 428 -13.90 12.06 -9.86
CA ILE A 428 -14.19 13.47 -9.55
C ILE A 428 -13.73 14.37 -10.70
N ILE A 429 -12.53 14.12 -11.23
CA ILE A 429 -12.01 14.87 -12.37
C ILE A 429 -12.91 14.68 -13.60
N THR A 430 -13.32 13.45 -13.90
CA THR A 430 -14.22 13.17 -15.01
C THR A 430 -15.50 14.01 -14.89
N THR A 431 -16.13 14.03 -13.73
CA THR A 431 -17.36 14.82 -13.50
C THR A 431 -17.17 16.32 -13.73
N ILE A 432 -16.06 16.88 -13.23
CA ILE A 432 -15.74 18.31 -13.42
C ILE A 432 -15.48 18.60 -14.90
N VAL A 433 -14.69 17.76 -15.54
CA VAL A 433 -14.32 17.90 -16.95
C VAL A 433 -15.55 17.75 -17.86
N ASP A 434 -16.44 16.82 -17.58
CA ASP A 434 -17.67 16.61 -18.34
C ASP A 434 -18.56 17.86 -18.38
N ALA A 435 -18.77 18.48 -17.21
CA ALA A 435 -19.55 19.72 -17.13
C ALA A 435 -18.90 20.85 -17.93
N ILE A 436 -17.57 21.00 -17.81
CA ILE A 436 -16.82 22.06 -18.52
C ILE A 436 -16.75 21.77 -20.03
N ALA A 437 -16.53 20.51 -20.42
CA ALA A 437 -16.52 20.08 -21.82
C ALA A 437 -17.82 20.41 -22.54
N LEU A 438 -18.98 20.19 -21.89
CA LEU A 438 -20.28 20.56 -22.44
C LEU A 438 -20.42 22.06 -22.58
N LEU A 439 -20.02 22.84 -21.58
CA LEU A 439 -20.09 24.31 -21.68
C LEU A 439 -19.24 24.83 -22.82
N ILE A 440 -18.03 24.31 -22.99
CA ILE A 440 -17.12 24.63 -24.10
C ILE A 440 -17.77 24.24 -25.44
N TYR A 441 -18.35 23.02 -25.49
CA TYR A 441 -18.97 22.51 -26.68
C TYR A 441 -20.12 23.42 -27.16
N PHE A 442 -21.03 23.76 -26.28
CA PHE A 442 -22.16 24.63 -26.62
C PHE A 442 -21.73 26.07 -26.95
N ALA A 443 -20.69 26.59 -26.26
CA ALA A 443 -20.14 27.90 -26.57
C ALA A 443 -19.55 27.95 -28.00
N ILE A 444 -18.76 26.95 -28.36
CA ILE A 444 -18.15 26.84 -29.70
C ILE A 444 -19.24 26.57 -30.76
N ALA A 445 -20.17 25.68 -30.47
CA ALA A 445 -21.27 25.39 -31.39
C ALA A 445 -22.14 26.63 -31.66
N SER A 446 -22.51 27.39 -30.62
CA SER A 446 -23.24 28.64 -30.78
C SER A 446 -22.48 29.67 -31.60
N ALA A 447 -21.18 29.84 -31.36
CA ALA A 447 -20.35 30.79 -32.08
C ALA A 447 -20.14 30.43 -33.54
N MET A 448 -19.98 29.14 -33.88
CA MET A 448 -19.67 28.68 -35.23
C MET A 448 -20.88 28.34 -36.09
N LEU A 449 -21.95 27.88 -35.49
CA LEU A 449 -23.15 27.44 -36.21
C LEU A 449 -24.32 28.40 -36.07
N GLY A 450 -24.23 29.42 -35.22
CA GLY A 450 -25.24 30.45 -35.03
C GLY A 450 -26.51 29.97 -34.36
N ILE A 451 -26.37 28.98 -33.47
CA ILE A 451 -27.49 28.31 -32.75
C ILE A 451 -27.48 28.61 -31.25
#